data_13853bce2e2a30f1260600bc28c4a69c
#
_entry.id   13853bce2e2a30f1260600bc28c4a69c
#
_cell.length_a   1.000
_cell.length_b   1.000
_cell.length_c   1.000
_cell.angle_alpha   90.00
_cell.angle_beta   90.00
_cell.angle_gamma   90.00
#
_symmetry.space_group_name_H-M   'P 1'
#
loop_
_entity.id
_entity.type
_entity.pdbx_description
1 polymer ?
#
loop_
_entity_poly.entity_id
_entity_poly.type
_entity_poly.pdbx_seq_one_letter_code
_entity_poly.pdbx_strand_id
1 'polypeptide(L)'
;MQIGVVYPQIELRGDPNALRRFGRAVEELGFDHLLAYDHVLGAVHSDRTPRLTGPYTERDPFHDPLVMFAHLAAVTERIGFATGVLILPQRQTALVARQAADVDLLSGGRLRLGVGVGWNYVEYEALGQDFRTRGVRQEEQIELLRRLFTEPVVDFAGHFDRVDRAALVPQPTRSIPIWLGGSSEAAFNRAARLADGFIFFSRNGPDGAIDAWKRLRDRIIRLDRSVEDFGADYVADGQVDIGKLIAEIDSWRSAGGTHISLATMGLGLETVDGHIDYLTSVADRLRLS
;
A
#
# COMPACT_ATOMS: atom_id res chain seq x y z
N MET A 1 -16.89 -5.04 -4.98
CA MET A 1 -15.47 -4.66 -5.18
C MET A 1 -15.30 -3.27 -4.63
N GLN A 2 -14.34 -3.05 -3.78
CA GLN A 2 -14.02 -1.74 -3.21
C GLN A 2 -13.24 -0.89 -4.22
N ILE A 3 -13.51 0.42 -4.24
CA ILE A 3 -12.86 1.37 -5.13
C ILE A 3 -12.19 2.45 -4.30
N GLY A 4 -10.88 2.53 -4.40
CA GLY A 4 -10.08 3.53 -3.72
C GLY A 4 -9.35 4.45 -4.68
N VAL A 5 -8.62 5.39 -4.12
CA VAL A 5 -7.78 6.32 -4.86
C VAL A 5 -6.36 6.33 -4.31
N VAL A 6 -5.40 6.60 -5.17
CA VAL A 6 -4.01 6.83 -4.77
C VAL A 6 -3.82 8.31 -4.46
N TYR A 7 -3.21 8.62 -3.33
CA TYR A 7 -2.86 10.00 -2.98
C TYR A 7 -1.86 10.58 -4.00
N PRO A 8 -2.18 11.71 -4.69
CA PRO A 8 -1.33 12.25 -5.74
C PRO A 8 -0.19 13.10 -5.17
N GLN A 9 0.77 12.48 -4.50
CA GLN A 9 1.83 13.16 -3.76
C GLN A 9 2.73 14.04 -4.63
N ILE A 10 2.90 13.71 -5.91
CA ILE A 10 3.79 14.44 -6.81
C ILE A 10 3.26 15.85 -7.08
N GLU A 11 1.98 15.95 -7.41
CA GLU A 11 1.33 17.21 -7.74
C GLU A 11 1.01 18.04 -6.49
N LEU A 12 0.62 17.41 -5.39
CA LEU A 12 0.25 18.10 -4.14
C LEU A 12 1.44 18.51 -3.27
N ARG A 13 2.64 18.04 -3.56
CA ARG A 13 3.93 18.51 -3.03
C ARG A 13 4.02 18.71 -1.52
N GLY A 14 3.33 17.87 -0.77
CA GLY A 14 3.36 17.92 0.69
C GLY A 14 2.57 19.09 1.32
N ASP A 15 1.66 19.74 0.60
CA ASP A 15 0.78 20.76 1.15
C ASP A 15 -0.24 20.14 2.13
N PRO A 16 -0.18 20.50 3.45
CA PRO A 16 -1.07 19.92 4.44
C PRO A 16 -2.54 20.34 4.27
N ASN A 17 -2.83 21.44 3.60
CA ASN A 17 -4.20 21.86 3.31
C ASN A 17 -4.76 21.04 2.14
N ALA A 18 -3.95 20.85 1.09
CA ALA A 18 -4.32 19.99 -0.03
C ALA A 18 -4.53 18.54 0.44
N LEU A 19 -3.67 18.03 1.32
CA LEU A 19 -3.81 16.69 1.91
C LEU A 19 -5.16 16.52 2.62
N ARG A 20 -5.51 17.42 3.54
CA ARG A 20 -6.79 17.36 4.28
C ARG A 20 -7.99 17.49 3.35
N ARG A 21 -7.92 18.42 2.40
CA ARG A 21 -8.98 18.65 1.44
C ARG A 21 -9.22 17.44 0.56
N PHE A 22 -8.14 16.84 0.03
CA PHE A 22 -8.21 15.63 -0.77
C PHE A 22 -8.80 14.45 0.03
N GLY A 23 -8.29 14.20 1.25
CA GLY A 23 -8.76 13.11 2.10
C GLY A 23 -10.26 13.18 2.40
N ARG A 24 -10.79 14.39 2.72
CA ARG A 24 -12.22 14.60 2.93
C ARG A 24 -13.03 14.44 1.67
N ALA A 25 -12.58 15.04 0.57
CA ALA A 25 -13.30 14.97 -0.71
C ALA A 25 -13.47 13.54 -1.21
N VAL A 26 -12.42 12.70 -1.14
CA VAL A 26 -12.53 11.31 -1.58
C VAL A 26 -13.45 10.48 -0.69
N GLU A 27 -13.53 10.78 0.61
CA GLU A 27 -14.52 10.17 1.51
C GLU A 27 -15.94 10.64 1.18
N GLU A 28 -16.14 11.93 0.95
CA GLU A 28 -17.44 12.52 0.59
C GLU A 28 -17.95 11.99 -0.76
N LEU A 29 -17.07 11.75 -1.71
CA LEU A 29 -17.35 11.14 -3.01
C LEU A 29 -17.67 9.63 -2.95
N GLY A 30 -17.59 9.00 -1.77
CA GLY A 30 -17.96 7.59 -1.58
C GLY A 30 -16.88 6.59 -1.98
N PHE A 31 -15.61 7.00 -2.11
CA PHE A 31 -14.52 6.05 -2.29
C PHE A 31 -14.26 5.25 -1.00
N ASP A 32 -13.90 3.98 -1.15
CA ASP A 32 -13.75 3.05 -0.03
C ASP A 32 -12.41 3.21 0.70
N HIS A 33 -11.33 3.57 0.02
CA HIS A 33 -10.00 3.68 0.63
C HIS A 33 -9.08 4.68 -0.08
N LEU A 34 -8.13 5.20 0.69
CA LEU A 34 -7.01 6.00 0.22
C LEU A 34 -5.72 5.17 0.31
N LEU A 35 -5.04 4.99 -0.82
CA LEU A 35 -3.75 4.32 -0.91
C LEU A 35 -2.62 5.35 -1.00
N ALA A 36 -1.54 5.14 -0.25
CA ALA A 36 -0.34 5.99 -0.32
C ALA A 36 0.93 5.16 -0.56
N TYR A 37 1.82 5.72 -1.37
CA TYR A 37 3.15 5.14 -1.61
C TYR A 37 4.12 5.53 -0.49
N ASP A 38 5.23 4.80 -0.38
CA ASP A 38 6.25 5.00 0.65
C ASP A 38 7.63 5.26 0.04
N HIS A 39 8.21 6.39 0.39
CA HIS A 39 9.64 6.67 0.27
C HIS A 39 10.11 7.50 1.46
N VAL A 40 11.21 7.07 2.08
CA VAL A 40 11.85 7.81 3.20
C VAL A 40 12.77 8.88 2.65
N LEU A 41 13.51 8.57 1.59
CA LEU A 41 14.43 9.47 0.90
C LEU A 41 14.32 9.31 -0.61
N GLY A 42 14.20 10.42 -1.33
CA GLY A 42 14.43 10.45 -2.77
C GLY A 42 15.94 10.34 -3.08
N ALA A 43 16.30 9.51 -4.04
CA ALA A 43 17.70 9.33 -4.41
C ALA A 43 18.00 9.94 -5.78
N VAL A 44 19.15 10.63 -5.91
CA VAL A 44 19.71 11.03 -7.20
C VAL A 44 20.09 9.77 -7.97
N HIS A 45 19.67 9.65 -9.24
CA HIS A 45 19.90 8.45 -10.06
C HIS A 45 21.23 8.48 -10.83
N SER A 46 21.76 9.68 -11.14
CA SER A 46 23.01 9.82 -11.91
C SER A 46 24.22 9.31 -11.14
N ASP A 47 25.23 8.86 -11.89
CA ASP A 47 26.56 8.51 -11.40
C ASP A 47 26.61 7.47 -10.27
N ARG A 48 25.68 6.49 -10.30
CA ARG A 48 25.61 5.41 -9.32
C ARG A 48 26.05 4.06 -9.85
N THR A 49 26.74 3.32 -9.00
CA THR A 49 27.13 1.91 -9.21
C THR A 49 26.74 1.10 -7.98
N PRO A 50 25.81 0.13 -8.09
CA PRO A 50 25.06 -0.22 -9.28
C PRO A 50 24.10 0.89 -9.71
N ARG A 51 23.74 0.91 -11.02
CA ARG A 51 22.78 1.87 -11.56
C ARG A 51 21.45 1.79 -10.78
N LEU A 52 20.98 2.93 -10.29
CA LEU A 52 19.66 3.04 -9.69
C LEU A 52 18.63 3.32 -10.79
N THR A 53 17.54 2.53 -10.79
CA THR A 53 16.41 2.69 -11.71
C THR A 53 15.12 2.59 -10.91
N GLY A 54 14.22 3.56 -11.10
CA GLY A 54 12.94 3.58 -10.42
C GLY A 54 12.12 4.78 -10.88
N PRO A 55 10.85 4.86 -10.49
CA PRO A 55 9.96 5.93 -10.95
C PRO A 55 10.22 7.29 -10.28
N TYR A 56 10.85 7.31 -9.10
CA TYR A 56 11.00 8.51 -8.26
C TYR A 56 12.45 8.87 -7.98
N THR A 57 12.71 10.18 -7.84
CA THR A 57 14.03 10.77 -7.66
C THR A 57 14.06 11.65 -6.39
N GLU A 58 15.15 12.36 -6.19
CA GLU A 58 15.31 13.35 -5.11
C GLU A 58 14.36 14.56 -5.20
N ARG A 59 13.61 14.68 -6.29
CA ARG A 59 12.70 15.83 -6.54
C ARG A 59 11.26 15.49 -6.23
N ASP A 60 10.97 14.21 -6.05
CA ASP A 60 9.61 13.72 -5.86
C ASP A 60 9.24 13.76 -4.38
N PRO A 61 8.20 14.53 -3.98
CA PRO A 61 7.85 14.68 -2.58
C PRO A 61 7.08 13.46 -2.06
N PHE A 62 7.39 13.05 -0.82
CA PHE A 62 6.68 11.99 -0.12
C PHE A 62 6.45 12.38 1.34
N HIS A 63 5.24 12.10 1.84
CA HIS A 63 4.99 11.98 3.27
C HIS A 63 5.24 10.51 3.70
N ASP A 64 5.68 10.30 4.94
CA ASP A 64 5.58 8.97 5.54
C ASP A 64 4.10 8.57 5.59
N PRO A 65 3.71 7.42 5.00
CA PRO A 65 2.30 7.07 4.87
C PRO A 65 1.61 6.85 6.23
N LEU A 66 2.29 6.31 7.25
CA LEU A 66 1.68 6.09 8.56
C LEU A 66 1.44 7.41 9.30
N VAL A 67 2.37 8.37 9.19
CA VAL A 67 2.19 9.75 9.73
C VAL A 67 1.05 10.47 9.00
N MET A 68 1.00 10.35 7.68
CA MET A 68 -0.06 10.94 6.85
C MET A 68 -1.43 10.36 7.21
N PHE A 69 -1.54 9.05 7.38
CA PHE A 69 -2.79 8.38 7.73
C PHE A 69 -3.27 8.75 9.14
N ALA A 70 -2.37 8.88 10.12
CA ALA A 70 -2.73 9.37 11.45
C ALA A 70 -3.34 10.80 11.38
N HIS A 71 -2.78 11.67 10.53
CA HIS A 71 -3.31 13.00 10.30
C HIS A 71 -4.70 12.96 9.63
N LEU A 72 -4.88 12.12 8.61
CA LEU A 72 -6.15 11.97 7.90
C LEU A 72 -7.23 11.28 8.77
N ALA A 73 -6.84 10.34 9.61
CA ALA A 73 -7.76 9.67 10.54
C ALA A 73 -8.50 10.66 11.47
N ALA A 74 -7.84 11.78 11.80
CA ALA A 74 -8.44 12.83 12.63
C ALA A 74 -9.47 13.71 11.91
N VAL A 75 -9.56 13.63 10.57
CA VAL A 75 -10.42 14.50 9.75
C VAL A 75 -11.35 13.72 8.81
N THR A 76 -11.38 12.41 8.93
CA THR A 76 -12.22 11.47 8.16
C THR A 76 -12.82 10.42 9.09
N GLU A 77 -13.96 9.82 8.72
CA GLU A 77 -14.71 8.90 9.56
C GLU A 77 -14.82 7.48 9.00
N ARG A 78 -14.85 7.33 7.67
CA ARG A 78 -15.18 6.04 7.00
C ARG A 78 -14.08 5.51 6.10
N ILE A 79 -13.37 6.40 5.37
CA ILE A 79 -12.40 5.99 4.36
C ILE A 79 -11.30 5.12 4.96
N GLY A 80 -11.03 3.98 4.34
CA GLY A 80 -9.93 3.10 4.71
C GLY A 80 -8.57 3.66 4.28
N PHE A 81 -7.51 3.22 4.94
CA PHE A 81 -6.13 3.60 4.64
C PHE A 81 -5.33 2.39 4.21
N ALA A 82 -4.63 2.48 3.08
CA ALA A 82 -3.78 1.40 2.57
C ALA A 82 -2.38 1.91 2.21
N THR A 83 -1.34 1.29 2.73
CA THR A 83 0.02 1.54 2.22
C THR A 83 0.24 0.75 0.93
N GLY A 84 0.75 1.38 -0.12
CA GLY A 84 0.87 0.74 -1.44
C GLY A 84 2.24 0.87 -2.10
N VAL A 85 3.33 0.37 -1.53
CA VAL A 85 3.47 -0.43 -0.32
C VAL A 85 4.49 0.20 0.63
N LEU A 86 4.33 0.01 1.94
CA LEU A 86 5.38 0.35 2.91
C LEU A 86 6.60 -0.56 2.68
N ILE A 87 7.77 0.02 2.56
CA ILE A 87 9.00 -0.77 2.36
C ILE A 87 9.47 -1.30 3.70
N LEU A 88 8.87 -2.44 4.10
CA LEU A 88 9.04 -2.99 5.44
C LEU A 88 10.49 -3.34 5.79
N PRO A 89 11.30 -4.00 4.91
CA PRO A 89 12.62 -4.46 5.31
C PRO A 89 13.67 -3.36 5.54
N GLN A 90 13.39 -2.13 5.16
CA GLN A 90 14.28 -1.00 5.50
C GLN A 90 13.96 -0.37 6.86
N ARG A 91 12.86 -0.80 7.51
CA ARG A 91 12.37 -0.24 8.77
C ARG A 91 12.57 -1.21 9.94
N GLN A 92 12.55 -0.67 11.16
CA GLN A 92 12.57 -1.47 12.38
C GLN A 92 11.17 -2.05 12.63
N THR A 93 11.07 -3.36 12.78
CA THR A 93 9.80 -4.09 12.90
C THR A 93 8.94 -3.62 14.07
N ALA A 94 9.53 -3.46 15.26
CA ALA A 94 8.82 -3.01 16.46
C ALA A 94 8.27 -1.58 16.31
N LEU A 95 9.00 -0.69 15.60
CA LEU A 95 8.54 0.66 15.34
C LEU A 95 7.37 0.68 14.35
N VAL A 96 7.45 -0.11 13.27
CA VAL A 96 6.34 -0.27 12.32
C VAL A 96 5.12 -0.87 13.02
N ALA A 97 5.31 -1.87 13.89
CA ALA A 97 4.21 -2.44 14.67
C ALA A 97 3.50 -1.38 15.52
N ARG A 98 4.26 -0.50 16.20
CA ARG A 98 3.69 0.59 17.01
C ARG A 98 2.94 1.57 16.14
N GLN A 99 3.55 2.06 15.08
CA GLN A 99 2.94 3.05 14.19
C GLN A 99 1.68 2.50 13.50
N ALA A 100 1.70 1.26 13.02
CA ALA A 100 0.53 0.61 12.40
C ALA A 100 -0.60 0.41 13.43
N ALA A 101 -0.28 -0.03 14.64
CA ALA A 101 -1.26 -0.17 15.71
C ALA A 101 -1.91 1.17 16.08
N ASP A 102 -1.11 2.23 16.17
CA ASP A 102 -1.64 3.57 16.50
C ASP A 102 -2.53 4.11 15.37
N VAL A 103 -2.14 3.95 14.10
CA VAL A 103 -2.99 4.33 12.96
C VAL A 103 -4.29 3.54 12.95
N ASP A 104 -4.24 2.22 13.19
CA ASP A 104 -5.43 1.38 13.23
C ASP A 104 -6.39 1.79 14.37
N LEU A 105 -5.87 2.00 15.57
CA LEU A 105 -6.64 2.42 16.74
C LEU A 105 -7.24 3.83 16.55
N LEU A 106 -6.42 4.80 16.15
CA LEU A 106 -6.84 6.19 15.97
C LEU A 106 -7.83 6.36 14.80
N SER A 107 -7.78 5.49 13.82
CA SER A 107 -8.73 5.46 12.72
C SER A 107 -9.98 4.62 12.99
N GLY A 108 -10.08 3.91 14.12
CA GLY A 108 -11.19 3.00 14.38
C GLY A 108 -11.16 1.72 13.54
N GLY A 109 -9.98 1.18 13.27
CA GLY A 109 -9.81 -0.09 12.56
C GLY A 109 -9.80 0.03 11.03
N ARG A 110 -9.35 1.16 10.48
CA ARG A 110 -9.40 1.43 9.03
C ARG A 110 -8.07 1.18 8.29
N LEU A 111 -7.02 0.68 8.95
CA LEU A 111 -5.72 0.43 8.32
C LEU A 111 -5.68 -0.93 7.61
N ARG A 112 -5.16 -0.94 6.40
CA ARG A 112 -4.68 -2.09 5.62
C ARG A 112 -3.19 -1.90 5.36
N LEU A 113 -2.34 -2.73 5.95
CA LEU A 113 -0.89 -2.59 5.86
C LEU A 113 -0.37 -3.34 4.63
N GLY A 114 -0.23 -2.63 3.51
CA GLY A 114 0.44 -3.15 2.32
C GLY A 114 1.95 -3.02 2.45
N VAL A 115 2.70 -4.11 2.31
CA VAL A 115 4.15 -4.14 2.48
C VAL A 115 4.88 -4.67 1.25
N GLY A 116 6.06 -4.15 1.00
CA GLY A 116 6.92 -4.57 -0.11
C GLY A 116 8.38 -4.53 0.24
N VAL A 117 9.22 -4.95 -0.72
CA VAL A 117 10.68 -4.97 -0.55
C VAL A 117 11.40 -3.78 -1.21
N GLY A 118 10.69 -2.97 -1.99
CA GLY A 118 11.24 -1.80 -2.64
C GLY A 118 12.35 -2.07 -3.67
N TRP A 119 12.80 -0.99 -4.29
CA TRP A 119 13.83 -0.97 -5.33
C TRP A 119 15.01 -0.05 -5.00
N ASN A 120 14.82 0.91 -4.10
CA ASN A 120 15.79 1.96 -3.78
C ASN A 120 16.77 1.49 -2.71
N TYR A 121 17.91 0.95 -3.13
CA TYR A 121 18.95 0.47 -2.22
C TYR A 121 19.59 1.60 -1.40
N VAL A 122 19.50 2.85 -1.85
CA VAL A 122 20.06 4.01 -1.15
C VAL A 122 19.31 4.28 0.15
N GLU A 123 17.99 4.08 0.17
CA GLU A 123 17.20 4.18 1.40
C GLU A 123 17.58 3.09 2.40
N TYR A 124 17.81 1.86 1.92
CA TYR A 124 18.28 0.75 2.76
C TYR A 124 19.60 1.09 3.45
N GLU A 125 20.56 1.60 2.68
CA GLU A 125 21.87 2.00 3.22
C GLU A 125 21.73 3.12 4.25
N ALA A 126 20.93 4.16 3.94
CA ALA A 126 20.69 5.28 4.85
C ALA A 126 19.99 4.86 6.15
N LEU A 127 19.19 3.80 6.10
CA LEU A 127 18.49 3.23 7.25
C LEU A 127 19.28 2.06 7.92
N GLY A 128 20.51 1.82 7.49
CA GLY A 128 21.40 0.82 8.07
C GLY A 128 20.99 -0.63 7.78
N GLN A 129 20.34 -0.89 6.64
CA GLN A 129 19.83 -2.21 6.26
C GLN A 129 20.51 -2.76 5.00
N ASP A 130 20.74 -4.07 4.95
CA ASP A 130 21.26 -4.72 3.75
C ASP A 130 20.14 -5.00 2.74
N PHE A 131 20.20 -4.32 1.61
CA PHE A 131 19.25 -4.48 0.51
C PHE A 131 19.15 -5.93 0.00
N ARG A 132 20.22 -6.72 0.10
CA ARG A 132 20.26 -8.11 -0.41
C ARG A 132 19.42 -9.06 0.44
N THR A 133 19.25 -8.75 1.73
CA THR A 133 18.47 -9.59 2.67
C THR A 133 16.98 -9.29 2.68
N ARG A 134 16.53 -8.25 1.95
CA ARG A 134 15.18 -7.69 2.04
C ARG A 134 14.04 -8.71 1.93
N GLY A 135 14.21 -9.76 1.11
CA GLY A 135 13.17 -10.79 0.91
C GLY A 135 12.96 -11.65 2.15
N VAL A 136 14.04 -12.22 2.69
CA VAL A 136 13.97 -13.09 3.88
C VAL A 136 13.66 -12.29 5.14
N ARG A 137 14.19 -11.06 5.24
CA ARG A 137 13.87 -10.14 6.33
C ARG A 137 12.38 -9.80 6.36
N GLN A 138 11.75 -9.54 5.21
CA GLN A 138 10.31 -9.27 5.15
C GLN A 138 9.47 -10.44 5.67
N GLU A 139 9.87 -11.68 5.39
CA GLU A 139 9.16 -12.87 5.87
C GLU A 139 9.16 -12.93 7.40
N GLU A 140 10.34 -12.76 8.02
CA GLU A 140 10.48 -12.73 9.47
C GLU A 140 9.71 -11.55 10.10
N GLN A 141 9.78 -10.37 9.48
CA GLN A 141 9.06 -9.19 9.96
C GLN A 141 7.54 -9.36 9.92
N ILE A 142 6.98 -10.00 8.89
CA ILE A 142 5.54 -10.28 8.81
C ILE A 142 5.11 -11.20 9.97
N GLU A 143 5.89 -12.24 10.27
CA GLU A 143 5.62 -13.12 11.39
C GLU A 143 5.63 -12.34 12.72
N LEU A 144 6.67 -11.56 12.96
CA LEU A 144 6.78 -10.76 14.18
C LEU A 144 5.66 -9.71 14.29
N LEU A 145 5.29 -9.03 13.21
CA LEU A 145 4.17 -8.09 13.21
C LEU A 145 2.85 -8.78 13.62
N ARG A 146 2.54 -9.94 13.07
CA ARG A 146 1.33 -10.68 13.42
C ARG A 146 1.30 -11.04 14.91
N ARG A 147 2.43 -11.50 15.45
CA ARG A 147 2.54 -11.81 16.88
C ARG A 147 2.38 -10.56 17.75
N LEU A 148 3.03 -9.46 17.40
CA LEU A 148 2.90 -8.19 18.13
C LEU A 148 1.47 -7.64 18.12
N PHE A 149 0.71 -7.86 17.05
CA PHE A 149 -0.68 -7.40 16.96
C PHE A 149 -1.67 -8.27 17.74
N THR A 150 -1.33 -9.51 18.06
CA THR A 150 -2.31 -10.48 18.60
C THR A 150 -1.90 -11.12 19.93
N GLU A 151 -0.62 -11.23 20.24
CA GLU A 151 -0.14 -11.84 21.48
C GLU A 151 0.04 -10.80 22.58
N PRO A 152 -0.42 -11.06 23.82
CA PRO A 152 -0.30 -10.09 24.91
C PRO A 152 1.16 -9.83 25.33
N VAL A 153 2.04 -10.82 25.17
CA VAL A 153 3.48 -10.73 25.39
C VAL A 153 4.18 -11.56 24.32
N VAL A 154 5.10 -10.98 23.62
CA VAL A 154 5.90 -11.63 22.58
C VAL A 154 7.28 -11.95 23.10
N ASP A 155 7.72 -13.19 22.90
CA ASP A 155 9.12 -13.62 23.00
C ASP A 155 9.52 -14.16 21.62
N PHE A 156 10.43 -13.47 20.94
CA PHE A 156 10.82 -13.75 19.57
C PHE A 156 12.33 -13.68 19.40
N ALA A 157 12.92 -14.71 18.79
CA ALA A 157 14.34 -14.77 18.49
C ALA A 157 14.51 -15.20 17.02
N GLY A 158 14.45 -14.22 16.10
CA GLY A 158 14.65 -14.40 14.68
C GLY A 158 16.12 -14.19 14.29
N HIS A 159 16.35 -14.16 12.99
CA HIS A 159 17.66 -13.85 12.42
C HIS A 159 17.94 -12.33 12.39
N PHE A 160 16.90 -11.52 12.17
CA PHE A 160 16.99 -10.07 12.03
C PHE A 160 16.43 -9.33 13.24
N ASP A 161 15.41 -9.88 13.89
CA ASP A 161 14.69 -9.23 14.97
C ASP A 161 14.75 -10.09 16.25
N ARG A 162 14.83 -9.42 17.40
CA ARG A 162 14.73 -10.06 18.70
C ARG A 162 13.83 -9.24 19.62
N VAL A 163 12.90 -9.92 20.27
CA VAL A 163 12.03 -9.37 21.32
C VAL A 163 12.09 -10.31 22.52
N ASP A 164 12.57 -9.82 23.66
CA ASP A 164 12.62 -10.59 24.91
C ASP A 164 11.44 -10.18 25.78
N ARG A 165 10.37 -10.96 25.75
CA ARG A 165 9.16 -10.83 26.59
C ARG A 165 8.66 -9.39 26.69
N ALA A 166 8.30 -8.79 25.54
CA ALA A 166 7.76 -7.44 25.47
C ALA A 166 6.35 -7.42 24.89
N ALA A 167 5.60 -6.37 25.19
CA ALA A 167 4.22 -6.19 24.77
C ALA A 167 4.05 -4.92 23.93
N LEU A 168 3.18 -4.98 22.95
CA LEU A 168 2.67 -3.81 22.22
C LEU A 168 1.42 -3.30 22.93
N VAL A 169 1.51 -2.22 23.71
CA VAL A 169 0.39 -1.66 24.48
C VAL A 169 0.19 -0.18 24.14
N PRO A 170 -1.02 0.24 23.72
CA PRO A 170 -2.19 -0.57 23.40
C PRO A 170 -2.00 -1.44 22.16
N GLN A 171 -2.69 -2.58 22.11
CA GLN A 171 -2.76 -3.44 20.92
C GLN A 171 -3.91 -3.02 20.01
N PRO A 172 -3.86 -3.31 18.71
CA PRO A 172 -5.02 -3.22 17.81
C PRO A 172 -6.19 -4.06 18.34
N THR A 173 -7.42 -3.59 18.15
CA THR A 173 -8.64 -4.34 18.55
C THR A 173 -8.98 -5.47 17.59
N ARG A 174 -8.26 -5.57 16.48
CA ARG A 174 -8.41 -6.58 15.42
C ARG A 174 -7.05 -6.99 14.86
N SER A 175 -6.98 -8.06 14.14
CA SER A 175 -5.80 -8.36 13.31
C SER A 175 -5.73 -7.36 12.15
N ILE A 176 -4.66 -6.56 12.09
CA ILE A 176 -4.42 -5.65 10.96
C ILE A 176 -4.11 -6.48 9.72
N PRO A 177 -4.86 -6.36 8.61
CA PRO A 177 -4.57 -7.11 7.39
C PRO A 177 -3.21 -6.72 6.80
N ILE A 178 -2.37 -7.72 6.52
CA ILE A 178 -1.05 -7.52 5.89
C ILE A 178 -1.12 -8.00 4.45
N TRP A 179 -1.04 -7.03 3.53
CA TRP A 179 -1.03 -7.30 2.09
C TRP A 179 0.39 -7.15 1.54
N LEU A 180 0.71 -7.88 0.49
CA LEU A 180 2.00 -7.74 -0.18
C LEU A 180 1.84 -7.05 -1.53
N GLY A 181 2.92 -6.42 -1.98
CA GLY A 181 3.02 -5.92 -3.35
C GLY A 181 4.34 -6.33 -4.00
N GLY A 182 4.37 -6.25 -5.31
CA GLY A 182 5.54 -6.58 -6.11
C GLY A 182 5.19 -7.22 -7.45
N SER A 183 6.20 -7.52 -8.26
CA SER A 183 6.01 -8.10 -9.61
C SER A 183 6.82 -9.38 -9.85
N SER A 184 7.61 -9.82 -8.87
CA SER A 184 8.48 -10.99 -9.02
C SER A 184 7.79 -12.28 -8.58
N GLU A 185 8.24 -13.42 -9.12
CA GLU A 185 7.79 -14.74 -8.69
C GLU A 185 8.02 -14.97 -7.18
N ALA A 186 9.12 -14.44 -6.63
CA ALA A 186 9.40 -14.50 -5.20
C ALA A 186 8.35 -13.73 -4.38
N ALA A 187 7.87 -12.57 -4.87
CA ALA A 187 6.80 -11.81 -4.22
C ALA A 187 5.48 -12.59 -4.23
N PHE A 188 5.11 -13.22 -5.35
CA PHE A 188 3.91 -14.04 -5.43
C PHE A 188 3.99 -15.28 -4.53
N ASN A 189 5.13 -15.96 -4.48
CA ASN A 189 5.32 -17.12 -3.60
C ASN A 189 5.22 -16.73 -2.11
N ARG A 190 5.76 -15.58 -1.73
CA ARG A 190 5.66 -15.02 -0.38
C ARG A 190 4.21 -14.66 -0.04
N ALA A 191 3.54 -13.97 -0.95
CA ALA A 191 2.14 -13.57 -0.76
C ALA A 191 1.22 -14.79 -0.59
N ALA A 192 1.37 -15.81 -1.44
CA ALA A 192 0.59 -17.04 -1.34
C ALA A 192 0.72 -17.74 0.01
N ARG A 193 1.88 -17.63 0.69
CA ARG A 193 2.12 -18.23 2.00
C ARG A 193 1.68 -17.35 3.17
N LEU A 194 1.94 -16.05 3.11
CA LEU A 194 1.98 -15.18 4.29
C LEU A 194 0.96 -14.03 4.28
N ALA A 195 0.43 -13.64 3.12
CA ALA A 195 -0.39 -12.43 3.00
C ALA A 195 -1.90 -12.70 3.15
N ASP A 196 -2.63 -11.64 3.50
CA ASP A 196 -4.08 -11.58 3.49
C ASP A 196 -4.61 -11.00 2.15
N GLY A 197 -3.71 -10.48 1.31
CA GLY A 197 -4.03 -9.93 0.00
C GLY A 197 -2.78 -9.49 -0.76
N PHE A 198 -3.00 -9.00 -1.99
CA PHE A 198 -1.93 -8.54 -2.86
C PHE A 198 -2.32 -7.26 -3.60
N ILE A 199 -1.35 -6.34 -3.73
CA ILE A 199 -1.48 -5.09 -4.49
C ILE A 199 -0.71 -5.27 -5.80
N PHE A 200 -1.43 -5.25 -6.91
CA PHE A 200 -0.91 -5.45 -8.25
C PHE A 200 -0.58 -4.12 -8.91
N PHE A 201 0.67 -3.99 -9.36
CA PHE A 201 1.13 -2.93 -10.24
C PHE A 201 1.43 -3.56 -11.59
N SER A 202 0.80 -3.09 -12.65
CA SER A 202 0.99 -3.67 -13.98
C SER A 202 1.35 -2.61 -15.01
N ARG A 203 2.48 -2.80 -15.67
CA ARG A 203 2.87 -1.97 -16.84
C ARG A 203 2.07 -2.31 -18.10
N ASN A 204 1.38 -3.45 -18.10
CA ASN A 204 0.56 -3.95 -19.21
C ASN A 204 -0.94 -3.71 -18.96
N GLY A 205 -1.27 -2.72 -18.13
CA GLY A 205 -2.65 -2.41 -17.78
C GLY A 205 -3.40 -3.55 -17.09
N PRO A 206 -4.73 -3.60 -17.22
CA PRO A 206 -5.58 -4.57 -16.54
C PRO A 206 -5.26 -6.01 -16.91
N ASP A 207 -4.94 -6.30 -18.18
CA ASP A 207 -4.63 -7.66 -18.63
C ASP A 207 -3.42 -8.25 -17.91
N GLY A 208 -2.37 -7.44 -17.72
CA GLY A 208 -1.21 -7.86 -16.96
C GLY A 208 -1.51 -8.12 -15.48
N ALA A 209 -2.37 -7.32 -14.86
CA ALA A 209 -2.82 -7.50 -13.48
C ALA A 209 -3.69 -8.77 -13.36
N ILE A 210 -4.60 -9.00 -14.30
CA ILE A 210 -5.46 -10.18 -14.36
C ILE A 210 -4.64 -11.47 -14.48
N ASP A 211 -3.63 -11.47 -15.36
CA ASP A 211 -2.75 -12.63 -15.52
C ASP A 211 -1.89 -12.88 -14.28
N ALA A 212 -1.42 -11.83 -13.62
CA ALA A 212 -0.71 -11.95 -12.35
C ALA A 212 -1.63 -12.50 -11.24
N TRP A 213 -2.89 -12.03 -11.18
CA TRP A 213 -3.89 -12.52 -10.23
C TRP A 213 -4.21 -14.01 -10.46
N LYS A 214 -4.42 -14.45 -11.69
CA LYS A 214 -4.63 -15.87 -12.01
C LYS A 214 -3.46 -16.73 -11.48
N ARG A 215 -2.22 -16.32 -11.77
CA ARG A 215 -1.03 -17.04 -11.29
C ARG A 215 -0.91 -17.08 -9.77
N LEU A 216 -1.28 -16.01 -9.06
CA LEU A 216 -1.27 -15.97 -7.61
C LEU A 216 -2.35 -16.86 -7.01
N ARG A 217 -3.58 -16.84 -7.56
CA ARG A 217 -4.69 -17.73 -7.16
C ARG A 217 -4.28 -19.19 -7.22
N ASP A 218 -3.66 -19.62 -8.34
CA ASP A 218 -3.19 -20.99 -8.51
C ASP A 218 -2.18 -21.39 -7.43
N ARG A 219 -1.35 -20.46 -6.97
CA ARG A 219 -0.40 -20.72 -5.87
C ARG A 219 -1.09 -20.85 -4.53
N ILE A 220 -2.05 -19.98 -4.23
CA ILE A 220 -2.83 -20.01 -3.00
C ILE A 220 -3.58 -21.33 -2.88
N ILE A 221 -4.23 -21.77 -3.97
CA ILE A 221 -4.95 -23.05 -4.02
C ILE A 221 -4.01 -24.23 -3.81
N ARG A 222 -2.82 -24.22 -4.44
CA ARG A 222 -1.81 -25.29 -4.25
C ARG A 222 -1.26 -25.39 -2.83
N LEU A 223 -1.46 -24.37 -2.01
CA LEU A 223 -1.08 -24.33 -0.60
C LEU A 223 -2.26 -24.63 0.33
N ASP A 224 -3.37 -25.14 -0.21
CA ASP A 224 -4.63 -25.42 0.51
C ASP A 224 -5.16 -24.21 1.29
N ARG A 225 -4.93 -22.97 0.78
CA ARG A 225 -5.48 -21.75 1.34
C ARG A 225 -6.73 -21.30 0.57
N SER A 226 -7.68 -20.68 1.31
CA SER A 226 -8.85 -20.05 0.69
C SER A 226 -8.45 -18.83 -0.14
N VAL A 227 -9.06 -18.73 -1.33
CA VAL A 227 -8.97 -17.55 -2.20
C VAL A 227 -10.09 -16.55 -1.89
N GLU A 228 -11.18 -16.99 -1.27
CA GLU A 228 -12.37 -16.17 -1.00
C GLU A 228 -12.07 -15.03 -0.03
N ASP A 229 -11.21 -15.28 0.96
CA ASP A 229 -10.78 -14.29 1.95
C ASP A 229 -9.53 -13.52 1.53
N PHE A 230 -8.96 -13.82 0.35
CA PHE A 230 -7.75 -13.19 -0.13
C PHE A 230 -8.05 -11.94 -0.95
N GLY A 231 -7.56 -10.78 -0.48
CA GLY A 231 -7.77 -9.52 -1.16
C GLY A 231 -6.89 -9.37 -2.41
N ALA A 232 -7.47 -8.80 -3.48
CA ALA A 232 -6.76 -8.49 -4.72
C ALA A 232 -7.05 -7.03 -5.10
N ASP A 233 -6.04 -6.15 -4.98
CA ASP A 233 -6.11 -4.73 -5.29
C ASP A 233 -5.25 -4.44 -6.52
N TYR A 234 -5.82 -3.87 -7.55
CA TYR A 234 -5.10 -3.41 -8.73
C TYR A 234 -4.96 -1.89 -8.69
N VAL A 235 -3.74 -1.40 -8.75
CA VAL A 235 -3.46 0.03 -8.91
C VAL A 235 -3.54 0.37 -10.40
N ALA A 236 -4.65 1.00 -10.77
CA ALA A 236 -4.91 1.43 -12.15
C ALA A 236 -4.40 2.87 -12.35
N ASP A 237 -3.65 3.07 -13.41
CA ASP A 237 -3.29 4.42 -13.85
C ASP A 237 -4.55 5.15 -14.33
N GLY A 238 -4.68 6.43 -13.95
CA GLY A 238 -5.78 7.26 -14.39
C GLY A 238 -5.80 7.38 -15.92
N GLN A 239 -7.00 7.46 -16.45
CA GLN A 239 -7.25 7.63 -17.90
C GLN A 239 -7.92 8.98 -18.12
N VAL A 240 -7.46 9.75 -19.12
CA VAL A 240 -8.15 10.97 -19.55
C VAL A 240 -9.58 10.65 -20.04
N ASP A 241 -9.73 9.51 -20.71
CA ASP A 241 -11.03 8.95 -21.08
C ASP A 241 -11.62 8.09 -19.94
N ILE A 242 -12.56 8.66 -19.19
CA ILE A 242 -13.23 7.97 -18.09
C ILE A 242 -13.96 6.71 -18.55
N GLY A 243 -14.45 6.65 -19.80
CA GLY A 243 -15.08 5.45 -20.33
C GLY A 243 -14.12 4.26 -20.38
N LYS A 244 -12.87 4.50 -20.76
CA LYS A 244 -11.81 3.47 -20.72
C LYS A 244 -11.50 3.02 -19.29
N LEU A 245 -11.42 3.97 -18.35
CA LEU A 245 -11.20 3.65 -16.94
C LEU A 245 -12.32 2.75 -16.38
N ILE A 246 -13.59 3.06 -16.70
CA ILE A 246 -14.72 2.23 -16.28
C ILE A 246 -14.63 0.81 -16.87
N ALA A 247 -14.29 0.69 -18.15
CA ALA A 247 -14.08 -0.62 -18.77
C ALA A 247 -12.96 -1.43 -18.11
N GLU A 248 -11.88 -0.75 -17.69
CA GLU A 248 -10.76 -1.35 -16.95
C GLU A 248 -11.21 -1.84 -15.57
N ILE A 249 -11.98 -1.03 -14.83
CA ILE A 249 -12.60 -1.39 -13.55
C ILE A 249 -13.50 -2.64 -13.70
N ASP A 250 -14.33 -2.68 -14.71
CA ASP A 250 -15.24 -3.79 -14.97
C ASP A 250 -14.49 -5.08 -15.38
N SER A 251 -13.43 -4.94 -16.15
CA SER A 251 -12.55 -6.06 -16.52
C SER A 251 -11.90 -6.69 -15.29
N TRP A 252 -11.32 -5.84 -14.41
CA TRP A 252 -10.72 -6.31 -13.16
C TRP A 252 -11.75 -6.96 -12.22
N ARG A 253 -12.91 -6.35 -12.05
CA ARG A 253 -14.03 -6.90 -11.27
C ARG A 253 -14.45 -8.28 -11.80
N SER A 254 -14.61 -8.41 -13.12
CA SER A 254 -15.00 -9.67 -13.77
C SER A 254 -13.96 -10.78 -13.61
N ALA A 255 -12.70 -10.43 -13.47
CA ALA A 255 -11.60 -11.36 -13.17
C ALA A 255 -11.53 -11.80 -11.70
N GLY A 256 -12.42 -11.29 -10.84
CA GLY A 256 -12.46 -11.59 -9.41
C GLY A 256 -11.58 -10.68 -8.56
N GLY A 257 -11.21 -9.50 -9.05
CA GLY A 257 -10.57 -8.46 -8.25
C GLY A 257 -11.52 -7.97 -7.16
N THR A 258 -10.98 -7.78 -5.96
CA THR A 258 -11.78 -7.36 -4.78
C THR A 258 -11.66 -5.87 -4.50
N HIS A 259 -10.56 -5.25 -4.93
CA HIS A 259 -10.25 -3.84 -4.75
C HIS A 259 -9.63 -3.28 -6.04
N ILE A 260 -9.77 -1.99 -6.23
CA ILE A 260 -9.03 -1.23 -7.24
C ILE A 260 -8.68 0.14 -6.66
N SER A 261 -7.46 0.60 -6.89
CA SER A 261 -6.95 1.90 -6.44
C SER A 261 -6.62 2.77 -7.66
N LEU A 262 -7.31 3.90 -7.82
CA LEU A 262 -7.20 4.77 -8.99
C LEU A 262 -6.10 5.81 -8.78
N ALA A 263 -5.06 5.81 -9.59
CA ALA A 263 -4.01 6.82 -9.56
C ALA A 263 -4.35 7.96 -10.51
N THR A 264 -4.37 9.19 -10.00
CA THR A 264 -4.60 10.41 -10.79
C THR A 264 -3.32 11.17 -11.12
N MET A 265 -2.17 10.68 -10.64
CA MET A 265 -0.84 11.24 -10.96
C MET A 265 -0.54 11.12 -12.45
N GLY A 266 0.12 12.15 -13.00
CA GLY A 266 0.53 12.14 -14.40
C GLY A 266 -0.56 12.49 -15.41
N LEU A 267 -1.79 12.84 -14.95
CA LEU A 267 -2.89 13.28 -15.81
C LEU A 267 -2.82 14.77 -16.18
N GLY A 268 -1.80 15.49 -15.74
CA GLY A 268 -1.69 16.94 -15.92
C GLY A 268 -2.59 17.75 -14.97
N LEU A 269 -3.02 17.15 -13.87
CA LEU A 269 -3.82 17.79 -12.84
C LEU A 269 -2.88 18.44 -11.82
N GLU A 270 -2.66 19.74 -11.91
CA GLU A 270 -1.63 20.44 -11.11
C GLU A 270 -2.12 20.87 -9.71
N THR A 271 -3.42 20.80 -9.46
CA THR A 271 -4.04 21.31 -8.24
C THR A 271 -4.92 20.25 -7.55
N VAL A 272 -5.12 20.39 -6.24
CA VAL A 272 -6.01 19.50 -5.49
C VAL A 272 -7.45 19.53 -6.07
N ASP A 273 -7.90 20.70 -6.55
CA ASP A 273 -9.22 20.84 -7.17
C ASP A 273 -9.32 20.04 -8.48
N GLY A 274 -8.30 20.10 -9.33
CA GLY A 274 -8.27 19.32 -10.56
C GLY A 274 -8.39 17.82 -10.29
N HIS A 275 -7.68 17.29 -9.29
CA HIS A 275 -7.82 15.89 -8.88
C HIS A 275 -9.22 15.57 -8.36
N ILE A 276 -9.80 16.46 -7.54
CA ILE A 276 -11.15 16.27 -6.97
C ILE A 276 -12.20 16.30 -8.08
N ASP A 277 -12.13 17.25 -9.01
CA ASP A 277 -13.07 17.37 -10.13
C ASP A 277 -13.04 16.13 -11.04
N TYR A 278 -11.84 15.62 -11.33
CA TYR A 278 -11.68 14.37 -12.05
C TYR A 278 -12.33 13.20 -11.31
N LEU A 279 -12.02 13.05 -10.02
CA LEU A 279 -12.58 11.97 -9.18
C LEU A 279 -14.10 12.11 -9.00
N THR A 280 -14.64 13.32 -8.95
CA THR A 280 -16.09 13.57 -8.95
C THR A 280 -16.73 12.99 -10.22
N SER A 281 -16.13 13.27 -11.38
CA SER A 281 -16.62 12.73 -12.66
C SER A 281 -16.55 11.20 -12.72
N VAL A 282 -15.56 10.58 -12.08
CA VAL A 282 -15.45 9.12 -11.96
C VAL A 282 -16.52 8.57 -10.99
N ALA A 283 -16.67 9.20 -9.80
CA ALA A 283 -17.65 8.79 -8.80
C ALA A 283 -19.09 8.83 -9.34
N ASP A 284 -19.44 9.88 -10.07
CA ASP A 284 -20.74 10.01 -10.73
C ASP A 284 -21.01 8.87 -11.72
N ARG A 285 -20.01 8.53 -12.53
CA ARG A 285 -20.13 7.41 -13.51
C ARG A 285 -20.25 6.05 -12.84
N LEU A 286 -19.58 5.86 -11.72
CA LEU A 286 -19.62 4.64 -10.91
C LEU A 286 -20.80 4.58 -9.97
N ARG A 287 -21.52 5.71 -9.79
CA ARG A 287 -22.63 5.89 -8.84
C ARG A 287 -22.20 5.55 -7.40
N LEU A 288 -21.02 6.05 -7.01
CA LEU A 288 -20.58 5.98 -5.61
C LEU A 288 -21.46 6.94 -4.80
N SER A 289 -21.79 6.56 -3.55
CA SER A 289 -22.66 7.33 -2.65
C SER A 289 -22.20 7.20 -1.21
#